data_581666ca79fd900408bef7c47ad54572
#
_entry.id   581666ca79fd900408bef7c47ad54572
#
_cell.length_a   1.000
_cell.length_b   1.000
_cell.length_c   1.000
_cell.angle_alpha   90.00
_cell.angle_beta   90.00
_cell.angle_gamma   90.00
#
_symmetry.space_group_name_H-M   'P 1'
#
loop_
_entity.id
_entity.type
_entity.pdbx_description
1 polymer ?
#
loop_
_entity_poly.entity_id
_entity_poly.type
_entity_poly.pdbx_seq_one_letter_code
_entity_poly.pdbx_strand_id
1 'polypeptide(L)'
;VNGVGEEAGQALATSKRIAKLAFTGSTPVGQHILRCAAETLIPSTVELGGKSPNVYFEDVMQMEDDFLDKAVEGTVLAFFNQGEVCTCPSRALIQESIYDEFIAKVVARAQTIKRGNPLDTDVQVGAQASQEQYERIMKYIEIGKQEGAEVLIGGAPEKLEGDLQTGYY
;
A
#
# COMPACT_ATOMS: atom_id res chain seq x y z
N VAL A 1 14.57 2.50 20.58
CA VAL A 1 14.95 1.09 20.80
C VAL A 1 14.64 0.34 19.53
N ASN A 2 15.65 -0.30 18.96
CA ASN A 2 15.49 -1.16 17.78
C ASN A 2 15.38 -2.62 18.24
N GLY A 3 14.56 -3.42 17.55
CA GLY A 3 14.40 -4.83 17.86
C GLY A 3 13.17 -5.43 17.21
N VAL A 4 13.01 -6.73 17.38
CA VAL A 4 11.81 -7.44 16.86
C VAL A 4 10.59 -7.11 17.70
N GLY A 5 9.42 -7.08 17.07
CA GLY A 5 8.17 -6.72 17.74
C GLY A 5 7.83 -7.62 18.92
N GLU A 6 8.08 -8.92 18.80
CA GLU A 6 7.80 -9.93 19.82
C GLU A 6 8.70 -9.81 21.07
N GLU A 7 9.87 -9.19 20.95
CA GLU A 7 10.81 -8.97 22.06
C GLU A 7 10.74 -7.52 22.56
N ALA A 8 11.30 -6.58 21.79
CA ALA A 8 11.40 -5.17 22.18
C ALA A 8 10.02 -4.49 22.23
N GLY A 9 9.15 -4.76 21.24
CA GLY A 9 7.79 -4.23 21.19
C GLY A 9 6.93 -4.75 22.35
N GLN A 10 6.98 -6.03 22.62
CA GLN A 10 6.26 -6.66 23.74
C GLN A 10 6.71 -6.10 25.09
N ALA A 11 8.01 -5.96 25.31
CA ALA A 11 8.55 -5.39 26.55
C ALA A 11 8.07 -3.93 26.77
N LEU A 12 7.95 -3.15 25.70
CA LEU A 12 7.37 -1.81 25.77
C LEU A 12 5.88 -1.86 26.05
N ALA A 13 5.12 -2.66 25.30
CA ALA A 13 3.66 -2.73 25.41
C ALA A 13 3.16 -3.18 26.79
N THR A 14 3.93 -4.03 27.47
CA THR A 14 3.59 -4.55 28.82
C THR A 14 4.24 -3.78 29.97
N SER A 15 5.03 -2.74 29.68
CA SER A 15 5.76 -1.99 30.70
C SER A 15 4.81 -1.14 31.56
N LYS A 16 4.88 -1.32 32.88
CA LYS A 16 4.15 -0.48 33.86
C LYS A 16 4.70 0.95 33.99
N ARG A 17 5.79 1.28 33.29
CA ARG A 17 6.43 2.60 33.30
C ARG A 17 5.97 3.49 32.16
N ILE A 18 5.10 3.01 31.28
CA ILE A 18 4.56 3.74 30.14
C ILE A 18 3.20 4.32 30.51
N ALA A 19 2.98 5.59 30.19
CA ALA A 19 1.75 6.30 30.49
C ALA A 19 0.72 6.27 29.33
N LYS A 20 1.16 5.95 28.09
CA LYS A 20 0.32 5.82 26.90
C LYS A 20 0.98 4.90 25.90
N LEU A 21 0.18 4.11 25.18
CA LEU A 21 0.60 3.35 24.01
C LEU A 21 0.08 4.00 22.74
N ALA A 22 0.97 4.22 21.76
CA ALA A 22 0.62 4.59 20.39
C ALA A 22 1.22 3.56 19.44
N PHE A 23 0.43 3.07 18.52
CA PHE A 23 0.84 2.01 17.59
C PHE A 23 0.28 2.27 16.19
N THR A 24 1.13 2.09 15.19
CA THR A 24 0.72 2.03 13.78
C THR A 24 1.19 0.71 13.19
N GLY A 25 0.30 -0.04 12.54
CA GLY A 25 0.64 -1.30 11.91
C GLY A 25 -0.56 -2.18 11.59
N SER A 26 -0.37 -3.51 11.63
CA SER A 26 -1.43 -4.46 11.27
C SER A 26 -2.53 -4.58 12.34
N THR A 27 -3.74 -4.91 11.90
CA THR A 27 -4.89 -5.11 12.79
C THR A 27 -4.65 -6.15 13.88
N PRO A 28 -4.05 -7.33 13.61
CA PRO A 28 -3.79 -8.31 14.68
C PRO A 28 -2.84 -7.77 15.76
N VAL A 29 -1.80 -7.05 15.37
CA VAL A 29 -0.86 -6.44 16.34
C VAL A 29 -1.54 -5.30 17.09
N GLY A 30 -2.35 -4.45 16.43
CA GLY A 30 -3.13 -3.41 17.08
C GLY A 30 -4.09 -3.98 18.15
N GLN A 31 -4.75 -5.08 17.86
CA GLN A 31 -5.58 -5.78 18.85
C GLN A 31 -4.76 -6.26 20.05
N HIS A 32 -3.53 -6.76 19.83
CA HIS A 32 -2.63 -7.15 20.90
C HIS A 32 -2.21 -5.95 21.75
N ILE A 33 -1.85 -4.83 21.15
CA ILE A 33 -1.51 -3.57 21.84
C ILE A 33 -2.68 -3.08 22.73
N LEU A 34 -3.91 -3.13 22.21
CA LEU A 34 -5.10 -2.75 22.98
C LEU A 34 -5.31 -3.68 24.19
N ARG A 35 -5.06 -4.97 24.06
CA ARG A 35 -5.12 -5.89 25.21
C ARG A 35 -4.07 -5.55 26.26
N CYS A 36 -2.82 -5.27 25.86
CA CYS A 36 -1.77 -4.84 26.79
C CYS A 36 -2.14 -3.54 27.51
N ALA A 37 -2.70 -2.56 26.79
CA ALA A 37 -3.15 -1.30 27.38
C ALA A 37 -4.29 -1.51 28.38
N ALA A 38 -5.22 -2.43 28.11
CA ALA A 38 -6.34 -2.74 28.99
C ALA A 38 -5.87 -3.32 30.34
N GLU A 39 -4.80 -4.13 30.36
CA GLU A 39 -4.25 -4.70 31.59
C GLU A 39 -3.73 -3.66 32.58
N THR A 40 -3.28 -2.52 32.09
CA THR A 40 -2.73 -1.42 32.89
C THR A 40 -3.63 -0.19 32.91
N LEU A 41 -4.77 -0.23 32.22
CA LEU A 41 -5.75 0.88 32.07
C LEU A 41 -5.13 2.18 31.52
N ILE A 42 -4.08 2.09 30.71
CA ILE A 42 -3.45 3.27 30.10
C ILE A 42 -4.13 3.66 28.79
N PRO A 43 -4.18 4.94 28.43
CA PRO A 43 -4.69 5.37 27.14
C PRO A 43 -3.92 4.77 25.99
N SER A 44 -4.63 4.44 24.91
CA SER A 44 -4.01 3.91 23.70
C SER A 44 -4.59 4.59 22.44
N THR A 45 -3.74 4.73 21.43
CA THR A 45 -4.11 5.17 20.08
C THR A 45 -3.56 4.16 19.09
N VAL A 46 -4.41 3.67 18.19
CA VAL A 46 -4.00 2.71 17.15
C VAL A 46 -4.39 3.23 15.77
N GLU A 47 -3.44 3.18 14.85
CA GLU A 47 -3.61 3.44 13.44
C GLU A 47 -3.34 2.14 12.67
N LEU A 48 -4.32 1.67 11.91
CA LEU A 48 -4.31 0.34 11.30
C LEU A 48 -4.46 0.43 9.78
N GLY A 49 -4.44 -0.72 9.11
CA GLY A 49 -4.58 -0.80 7.67
C GLY A 49 -5.98 -0.44 7.18
N GLY A 50 -6.07 -0.17 5.90
CA GLY A 50 -7.33 0.15 5.22
C GLY A 50 -7.32 -0.27 3.76
N LYS A 51 -8.48 -0.12 3.13
CA LYS A 51 -8.72 -0.27 1.68
C LYS A 51 -9.56 0.89 1.21
N SER A 52 -8.96 2.09 1.24
CA SER A 52 -9.62 3.34 0.88
C SER A 52 -10.08 3.32 -0.58
N PRO A 53 -11.34 3.69 -0.89
CA PRO A 53 -11.81 3.81 -2.25
C PRO A 53 -11.54 5.21 -2.82
N ASN A 54 -11.17 5.26 -4.11
CA ASN A 54 -11.38 6.42 -4.96
C ASN A 54 -12.63 6.20 -5.82
N VAL A 55 -13.49 7.20 -5.92
CA VAL A 55 -14.74 7.11 -6.68
C VAL A 55 -14.71 8.15 -7.80
N TYR A 56 -14.96 7.70 -9.03
CA TYR A 56 -14.90 8.52 -10.24
C TYR A 56 -16.23 8.48 -10.98
N PHE A 57 -16.86 9.64 -11.12
CA PHE A 57 -18.07 9.83 -11.91
C PHE A 57 -17.73 10.40 -13.28
N GLU A 58 -18.69 10.34 -14.21
CA GLU A 58 -18.48 10.71 -15.63
C GLU A 58 -18.04 12.16 -15.85
N ASP A 59 -18.36 13.05 -14.95
CA ASP A 59 -17.97 14.46 -15.02
C ASP A 59 -16.45 14.68 -14.99
N VAL A 60 -15.68 13.74 -14.40
CA VAL A 60 -14.21 13.81 -14.42
C VAL A 60 -13.63 13.85 -15.84
N MET A 61 -14.33 13.24 -16.81
CA MET A 61 -13.92 13.19 -18.22
C MET A 61 -14.26 14.48 -18.99
N GLN A 62 -15.09 15.35 -18.43
CA GLN A 62 -15.63 16.55 -19.06
C GLN A 62 -14.94 17.84 -18.58
N MET A 63 -14.00 17.72 -17.65
CA MET A 63 -13.29 18.86 -17.09
C MET A 63 -12.31 19.44 -18.11
N GLU A 64 -12.34 20.76 -18.31
CA GLU A 64 -11.49 21.48 -19.27
C GLU A 64 -10.07 21.80 -18.76
N ASP A 65 -9.80 21.48 -17.50
CA ASP A 65 -8.51 21.72 -16.84
C ASP A 65 -7.70 20.43 -16.65
N ASP A 66 -6.62 20.50 -15.87
CA ASP A 66 -5.77 19.36 -15.53
C ASP A 66 -6.40 18.39 -14.50
N PHE A 67 -7.70 18.51 -14.22
CA PHE A 67 -8.38 17.70 -13.20
C PHE A 67 -8.41 16.21 -13.55
N LEU A 68 -8.63 15.88 -14.83
CA LEU A 68 -8.57 14.50 -15.31
C LEU A 68 -7.18 13.89 -15.06
N ASP A 69 -6.12 14.64 -15.37
CA ASP A 69 -4.75 14.17 -15.11
C ASP A 69 -4.50 13.96 -13.61
N LYS A 70 -5.00 14.85 -12.76
CA LYS A 70 -4.94 14.69 -11.30
C LYS A 70 -5.75 13.49 -10.82
N ALA A 71 -6.89 13.17 -11.42
CA ALA A 71 -7.68 12.00 -11.09
C ALA A 71 -6.95 10.70 -11.46
N VAL A 72 -6.30 10.67 -12.63
CA VAL A 72 -5.44 9.56 -13.04
C VAL A 72 -4.26 9.39 -12.09
N GLU A 73 -3.55 10.48 -11.75
CA GLU A 73 -2.47 10.45 -10.75
C GLU A 73 -2.97 9.95 -9.38
N GLY A 74 -4.14 10.39 -8.93
CA GLY A 74 -4.77 9.93 -7.69
C GLY A 74 -5.06 8.44 -7.67
N THR A 75 -5.37 7.83 -8.83
CA THR A 75 -5.52 6.38 -8.95
C THR A 75 -4.17 5.67 -8.89
N VAL A 76 -3.19 6.18 -9.62
CA VAL A 76 -1.83 5.62 -9.68
C VAL A 76 -1.08 5.75 -8.36
N LEU A 77 -1.47 6.71 -7.51
CA LEU A 77 -0.90 6.90 -6.18
C LEU A 77 -0.94 5.63 -5.30
N ALA A 78 -1.85 4.70 -5.59
CA ALA A 78 -1.90 3.39 -4.92
C ALA A 78 -0.60 2.57 -5.06
N PHE A 79 0.20 2.81 -6.10
CA PHE A 79 1.45 2.09 -6.36
C PHE A 79 2.67 2.74 -5.69
N PHE A 80 2.57 4.00 -5.29
CA PHE A 80 3.69 4.69 -4.65
C PHE A 80 4.00 4.12 -3.27
N ASN A 81 5.22 4.32 -2.81
CA ASN A 81 5.78 3.69 -1.62
C ASN A 81 5.50 2.17 -1.61
N GLN A 82 5.69 1.50 -2.75
CA GLN A 82 5.46 0.08 -3.00
C GLN A 82 4.02 -0.40 -2.70
N GLY A 83 3.04 0.50 -2.59
CA GLY A 83 1.70 0.19 -2.11
C GLY A 83 1.62 -0.06 -0.59
N GLU A 84 2.69 0.18 0.14
CA GLU A 84 2.81 -0.09 1.58
C GLU A 84 2.41 1.14 2.42
N VAL A 85 1.22 1.69 2.16
CA VAL A 85 0.69 2.86 2.86
C VAL A 85 -0.74 2.60 3.34
N CYS A 86 -1.02 2.88 4.61
CA CYS A 86 -2.35 2.68 5.22
C CYS A 86 -3.46 3.50 4.55
N THR A 87 -3.10 4.66 3.98
CA THR A 87 -4.02 5.57 3.27
C THR A 87 -4.05 5.35 1.76
N CYS A 88 -3.35 4.33 1.22
CA CYS A 88 -3.36 4.04 -0.21
C CYS A 88 -4.79 3.89 -0.75
N PRO A 89 -5.14 4.60 -1.83
CA PRO A 89 -6.43 4.44 -2.50
C PRO A 89 -6.45 3.16 -3.35
N SER A 90 -6.43 2.02 -2.67
CA SER A 90 -6.21 0.69 -3.28
C SER A 90 -7.43 0.12 -3.98
N ARG A 91 -8.57 0.85 -4.03
CA ARG A 91 -9.76 0.51 -4.79
C ARG A 91 -10.19 1.71 -5.62
N ALA A 92 -10.32 1.52 -6.94
CA ALA A 92 -10.92 2.50 -7.83
C ALA A 92 -12.34 2.05 -8.20
N LEU A 93 -13.34 2.85 -7.86
CA LEU A 93 -14.74 2.65 -8.23
C LEU A 93 -15.08 3.65 -9.33
N ILE A 94 -15.19 3.16 -10.55
CA ILE A 94 -15.31 3.98 -11.75
C ILE A 94 -16.70 3.76 -12.35
N GLN A 95 -17.41 4.84 -12.64
CA GLN A 95 -18.71 4.77 -13.31
C GLN A 95 -18.57 4.04 -14.65
N GLU A 96 -19.51 3.14 -14.96
CA GLU A 96 -19.43 2.25 -16.12
C GLU A 96 -19.25 3.01 -17.45
N SER A 97 -19.94 4.16 -17.60
CA SER A 97 -19.90 4.95 -18.82
C SER A 97 -18.51 5.49 -19.22
N ILE A 98 -17.58 5.59 -18.26
CA ILE A 98 -16.22 6.10 -18.47
C ILE A 98 -15.12 5.05 -18.22
N TYR A 99 -15.50 3.84 -17.84
CA TYR A 99 -14.58 2.84 -17.33
C TYR A 99 -13.41 2.57 -18.29
N ASP A 100 -13.70 2.21 -19.53
CA ASP A 100 -12.68 1.80 -20.50
C ASP A 100 -11.70 2.94 -20.81
N GLU A 101 -12.20 4.15 -21.03
CA GLU A 101 -11.36 5.30 -21.35
C GLU A 101 -10.51 5.72 -20.15
N PHE A 102 -11.10 5.78 -18.96
CA PHE A 102 -10.39 6.17 -17.75
C PHE A 102 -9.30 5.15 -17.39
N ILE A 103 -9.61 3.85 -17.43
CA ILE A 103 -8.65 2.77 -17.15
C ILE A 103 -7.50 2.77 -18.17
N ALA A 104 -7.77 3.00 -19.44
CA ALA A 104 -6.70 3.12 -20.45
C ALA A 104 -5.69 4.22 -20.08
N LYS A 105 -6.16 5.37 -19.60
CA LYS A 105 -5.30 6.47 -19.12
C LYS A 105 -4.50 6.08 -17.88
N VAL A 106 -5.14 5.42 -16.92
CA VAL A 106 -4.48 4.92 -15.69
C VAL A 106 -3.38 3.92 -16.03
N VAL A 107 -3.66 2.94 -16.89
CA VAL A 107 -2.67 1.95 -17.32
C VAL A 107 -1.50 2.62 -18.05
N ALA A 108 -1.77 3.53 -18.99
CA ALA A 108 -0.74 4.27 -19.71
C ALA A 108 0.17 5.05 -18.74
N ARG A 109 -0.40 5.70 -17.74
CA ARG A 109 0.37 6.43 -16.72
C ARG A 109 1.15 5.46 -15.81
N ALA A 110 0.55 4.35 -15.38
CA ALA A 110 1.22 3.36 -14.54
C ALA A 110 2.44 2.73 -15.24
N GLN A 111 2.40 2.54 -16.55
CA GLN A 111 3.53 2.06 -17.36
C GLN A 111 4.75 2.98 -17.35
N THR A 112 4.58 4.25 -17.03
CA THR A 112 5.69 5.20 -16.94
C THR A 112 6.39 5.21 -15.59
N ILE A 113 5.88 4.48 -14.59
CA ILE A 113 6.47 4.39 -13.25
C ILE A 113 7.78 3.59 -13.34
N LYS A 114 8.87 4.22 -12.96
CA LYS A 114 10.18 3.58 -12.89
C LYS A 114 10.40 2.91 -11.55
N ARG A 115 10.74 1.65 -11.59
CA ARG A 115 11.20 0.87 -10.43
C ARG A 115 12.72 0.74 -10.44
N GLY A 116 13.34 0.71 -9.28
CA GLY A 116 14.79 0.60 -9.20
C GLY A 116 15.41 1.04 -7.88
N ASN A 117 16.63 1.52 -7.94
CA ASN A 117 17.34 2.02 -6.77
C ASN A 117 16.65 3.28 -6.22
N PRO A 118 16.16 3.26 -4.97
CA PRO A 118 15.45 4.40 -4.38
C PRO A 118 16.34 5.64 -4.14
N LEU A 119 17.65 5.54 -4.32
CA LEU A 119 18.58 6.67 -4.26
C LEU A 119 18.68 7.42 -5.61
N ASP A 120 18.17 6.86 -6.68
CA ASP A 120 18.14 7.51 -7.98
C ASP A 120 16.94 8.45 -8.07
N THR A 121 17.16 9.69 -8.47
CA THR A 121 16.14 10.75 -8.41
C THR A 121 15.00 10.58 -9.41
N ASP A 122 15.17 9.76 -10.44
CA ASP A 122 14.14 9.46 -11.45
C ASP A 122 13.42 8.12 -11.19
N VAL A 123 13.79 7.39 -10.14
CA VAL A 123 13.09 6.20 -9.67
C VAL A 123 11.96 6.59 -8.72
N GLN A 124 10.79 6.01 -8.92
CA GLN A 124 9.57 6.34 -8.19
C GLN A 124 9.18 5.24 -7.20
N VAL A 125 9.55 3.99 -7.46
CA VAL A 125 9.19 2.83 -6.64
C VAL A 125 10.41 1.94 -6.41
N GLY A 126 10.69 1.64 -5.15
CA GLY A 126 11.74 0.71 -4.72
C GLY A 126 11.23 -0.71 -4.55
N ALA A 127 12.05 -1.56 -3.92
CA ALA A 127 11.69 -2.93 -3.57
C ALA A 127 10.65 -2.98 -2.45
N GLN A 128 9.91 -4.09 -2.37
CA GLN A 128 9.05 -4.38 -1.22
C GLN A 128 9.87 -4.49 0.07
N ALA A 129 9.27 -4.16 1.20
CA ALA A 129 9.98 -4.04 2.48
C ALA A 129 10.57 -5.37 2.99
N SER A 130 10.02 -6.51 2.58
CA SER A 130 10.49 -7.83 3.02
C SER A 130 10.06 -8.95 2.08
N GLN A 131 10.75 -10.08 2.18
CA GLN A 131 10.37 -11.31 1.48
C GLN A 131 8.96 -11.75 1.84
N GLU A 132 8.59 -11.71 3.12
CA GLU A 132 7.26 -12.09 3.57
C GLU A 132 6.16 -11.24 2.91
N GLN A 133 6.39 -9.93 2.80
CA GLN A 133 5.45 -9.02 2.15
C GLN A 133 5.36 -9.31 0.64
N TYR A 134 6.49 -9.51 -0.01
CA TYR A 134 6.53 -9.88 -1.43
C TYR A 134 5.77 -11.18 -1.72
N GLU A 135 6.03 -12.25 -0.96
CA GLU A 135 5.34 -13.54 -1.11
C GLU A 135 3.83 -13.40 -0.87
N ARG A 136 3.44 -12.56 0.09
CA ARG A 136 2.02 -12.26 0.37
C ARG A 136 1.37 -11.55 -0.81
N ILE A 137 2.03 -10.57 -1.42
CA ILE A 137 1.54 -9.86 -2.60
C ILE A 137 1.34 -10.85 -3.76
N MET A 138 2.34 -11.67 -4.05
CA MET A 138 2.25 -12.66 -5.14
C MET A 138 1.11 -13.64 -4.91
N LYS A 139 0.92 -14.11 -3.67
CA LYS A 139 -0.20 -14.97 -3.32
C LYS A 139 -1.57 -14.31 -3.57
N TYR A 140 -1.73 -13.03 -3.21
CA TYR A 140 -2.99 -12.32 -3.43
C TYR A 140 -3.25 -12.02 -4.91
N ILE A 141 -2.21 -11.76 -5.70
CA ILE A 141 -2.34 -11.65 -7.16
C ILE A 141 -2.89 -12.96 -7.76
N GLU A 142 -2.36 -14.10 -7.35
CA GLU A 142 -2.84 -15.41 -7.82
C GLU A 142 -4.28 -15.71 -7.36
N ILE A 143 -4.64 -15.35 -6.12
CA ILE A 143 -6.03 -15.44 -5.64
C ILE A 143 -6.95 -14.58 -6.52
N GLY A 144 -6.59 -13.33 -6.80
CA GLY A 144 -7.38 -12.44 -7.65
C GLY A 144 -7.60 -13.02 -9.05
N LYS A 145 -6.57 -13.57 -9.68
CA LYS A 145 -6.67 -14.26 -10.98
C LYS A 145 -7.63 -15.46 -10.91
N GLN A 146 -7.53 -16.27 -9.85
CA GLN A 146 -8.41 -17.42 -9.65
C GLN A 146 -9.87 -17.03 -9.42
N GLU A 147 -10.11 -15.87 -8.84
CA GLU A 147 -11.44 -15.26 -8.63
C GLU A 147 -11.97 -14.53 -9.88
N GLY A 148 -11.21 -14.51 -10.97
CA GLY A 148 -11.62 -13.96 -12.27
C GLY A 148 -11.22 -12.50 -12.48
N ALA A 149 -10.33 -11.94 -11.66
CA ALA A 149 -9.81 -10.59 -11.89
C ALA A 149 -8.85 -10.57 -13.09
N GLU A 150 -9.01 -9.57 -13.94
CA GLU A 150 -8.11 -9.30 -15.06
C GLU A 150 -6.88 -8.49 -14.60
N VAL A 151 -5.70 -8.91 -15.04
CA VAL A 151 -4.46 -8.18 -14.79
C VAL A 151 -4.13 -7.32 -15.99
N LEU A 152 -4.36 -6.03 -15.87
CA LEU A 152 -4.13 -5.07 -16.96
C LEU A 152 -2.66 -4.67 -17.11
N ILE A 153 -1.89 -4.69 -16.01
CA ILE A 153 -0.46 -4.38 -16.00
C ILE A 153 0.21 -5.02 -14.77
N GLY A 154 1.47 -5.42 -14.88
CA GLY A 154 2.22 -6.05 -13.79
C GLY A 154 1.73 -7.47 -13.47
N GLY A 155 1.49 -7.76 -12.20
CA GLY A 155 0.98 -9.06 -11.75
C GLY A 155 2.00 -10.20 -11.82
N ALA A 156 3.29 -9.88 -11.96
CA ALA A 156 4.40 -10.81 -11.96
C ALA A 156 5.64 -10.17 -11.34
N PRO A 157 6.57 -10.98 -10.80
CA PRO A 157 7.85 -10.48 -10.32
C PRO A 157 8.66 -9.81 -11.43
N GLU A 158 9.35 -8.74 -11.10
CA GLU A 158 10.36 -8.15 -11.97
C GLU A 158 11.76 -8.47 -11.45
N LYS A 159 12.64 -8.86 -12.36
CA LYS A 159 14.06 -9.06 -12.05
C LYS A 159 14.85 -7.89 -12.60
N LEU A 160 15.37 -7.08 -11.71
CA LEU A 160 16.32 -6.02 -12.05
C LEU A 160 17.75 -6.56 -12.10
N GLU A 161 18.62 -5.86 -12.82
CA GLU A 161 20.01 -6.28 -13.01
C GLU A 161 20.96 -5.68 -11.97
N GLY A 162 22.20 -6.16 -11.95
CA GLY A 162 23.26 -5.65 -11.08
C GLY A 162 22.96 -5.84 -9.60
N ASP A 163 23.21 -4.81 -8.82
CA ASP A 163 23.05 -4.82 -7.36
C ASP A 163 21.59 -4.93 -6.91
N LEU A 164 20.64 -4.74 -7.82
CA LEU A 164 19.20 -4.79 -7.53
C LEU A 164 18.60 -6.19 -7.70
N GLN A 165 19.33 -7.15 -8.25
CA GLN A 165 18.82 -8.50 -8.53
C GLN A 165 18.38 -9.30 -7.30
N THR A 166 18.79 -8.88 -6.09
CA THR A 166 18.38 -9.49 -4.82
C THR A 166 17.18 -8.79 -4.18
N GLY A 167 16.69 -7.70 -4.79
CA GLY A 167 15.53 -6.95 -4.31
C GLY A 167 14.21 -7.65 -4.64
N TYR A 168 13.19 -7.32 -3.88
CA TYR A 168 11.83 -7.83 -4.03
C TYR A 168 11.00 -6.88 -4.91
N TYR A 169 11.17 -6.97 -6.24
CA TYR A 169 10.49 -6.12 -7.23
C TYR A 169 9.36 -6.82 -7.96
#